data_aed3e49771e3989fd6c6a459c6af1d2f
#
_entry.id   aed3e49771e3989fd6c6a459c6af1d2f
#
_cell.length_a   1.000
_cell.length_b   1.000
_cell.length_c   1.000
_cell.angle_alpha   90.00
_cell.angle_beta   90.00
_cell.angle_gamma   90.00
#
_symmetry.space_group_name_H-M   'P 1'
#
loop_
_entity.id
_entity.type
_entity.pdbx_description
1 polymer ?
#
loop_
_entity_poly.entity_id
_entity_poly.type
_entity_poly.pdbx_seq_one_letter_code
_entity_poly.pdbx_strand_id
1 'polypeptide(L)'
;SPGYVLTVDETIKELGYESAALPDADEVIDAGGGIVLPGFINTHCHVPMMPFRSLGDDCPDRLRRFLFPLENEAMTKKLVKLSSRYGISEMLLAGVTAFTDMYYYEEEVAKSCEELGIRGVLGETVIGQKTCDSEEPYGGLGLAEAFIKEWKGHELVTPIIAPHATNTNSPQMLKKAYDIAEKYDTLCTLHASEMDYELTYFQEKYGRTPIEFLEATGVLGSRLLAAHCIHLTKEDIRLLAAGRVSVSHCIGSNTKAGKGVAPVRELLEAGIPVGLGTDGASSGNTLDLFMQMRLFASFHKTVNHDRSVFPAKEIVRLATCEGAKALHMEKTVGSLEPGKKADIILVETDSVNMFPCYDPYSALVYSANPSNVDTVLVNGRILVRGKKLRHADLRCIREELDDAMGAFRRAVEKWRFS
;
A
#
# COMPACT_ATOMS: atom_id res chain seq x y z
N SER A 1 9.56 9.83 24.73
CA SER A 1 10.57 10.61 25.47
C SER A 1 11.38 11.41 24.46
N PRO A 2 11.85 12.61 24.82
CA PRO A 2 12.82 13.34 24.03
C PRO A 2 14.08 12.50 23.77
N GLY A 3 14.58 12.52 22.54
CA GLY A 3 15.72 11.71 22.15
C GLY A 3 16.21 12.05 20.75
N TYR A 4 17.16 11.27 20.26
CA TYR A 4 17.71 11.41 18.92
C TYR A 4 17.80 10.07 18.17
N VAL A 5 17.87 10.16 16.86
CA VAL A 5 18.21 9.06 15.96
C VAL A 5 19.45 9.49 15.18
N LEU A 6 20.54 8.75 15.34
CA LEU A 6 21.75 8.94 14.54
C LEU A 6 21.72 7.98 13.36
N THR A 7 21.89 8.52 12.17
CA THR A 7 22.04 7.74 10.93
C THR A 7 23.44 7.89 10.37
N VAL A 8 23.95 6.85 9.73
CA VAL A 8 25.20 6.88 8.98
C VAL A 8 24.91 6.27 7.62
N ASP A 9 25.16 7.03 6.58
CA ASP A 9 24.79 6.67 5.23
C ASP A 9 23.29 6.31 5.16
N GLU A 10 22.97 5.09 4.79
CA GLU A 10 21.59 4.61 4.61
C GLU A 10 20.97 3.93 5.85
N THR A 11 21.73 3.83 6.96
CA THR A 11 21.32 3.01 8.12
C THR A 11 21.20 3.82 9.41
N ILE A 12 20.30 3.36 10.29
CA ILE A 12 20.23 3.81 11.67
C ILE A 12 21.42 3.22 12.42
N LYS A 13 22.24 4.08 13.00
CA LYS A 13 23.39 3.67 13.79
C LYS A 13 23.05 3.55 15.27
N GLU A 14 22.31 4.52 15.79
CA GLU A 14 22.06 4.64 17.21
C GLU A 14 20.77 5.39 17.50
N LEU A 15 20.19 5.05 18.65
CA LEU A 15 19.06 5.77 19.27
C LEU A 15 19.48 6.18 20.66
N GLY A 16 19.26 7.42 21.03
CA GLY A 16 19.58 7.92 22.35
C GLY A 16 18.49 8.80 22.94
N TYR A 17 18.63 9.09 24.24
CA TYR A 17 17.72 9.96 24.97
C TYR A 17 18.38 11.33 25.20
N GLU A 18 17.57 12.37 25.38
CA GLU A 18 18.00 13.77 25.58
C GLU A 18 19.00 13.98 26.72
N SER A 19 19.03 13.07 27.72
CA SER A 19 19.99 13.13 28.83
C SER A 19 21.44 12.76 28.47
N ALA A 20 21.65 12.21 27.27
CA ALA A 20 22.99 11.91 26.72
C ALA A 20 23.53 13.11 25.94
N ALA A 21 24.87 13.27 25.93
CA ALA A 21 25.50 14.20 24.98
C ALA A 21 25.14 13.81 23.56
N LEU A 22 24.70 14.76 22.74
CA LEU A 22 24.41 14.50 21.33
C LEU A 22 25.71 14.06 20.62
N PRO A 23 25.63 13.01 19.78
CA PRO A 23 26.78 12.59 18.97
C PRO A 23 27.15 13.69 17.95
N ASP A 24 28.40 13.73 17.55
CA ASP A 24 28.84 14.56 16.42
C ASP A 24 28.15 14.08 15.14
N ALA A 25 27.67 15.02 14.35
CA ALA A 25 26.98 14.77 13.08
C ALA A 25 27.28 15.89 12.07
N ASP A 26 27.36 15.52 10.79
CA ASP A 26 27.55 16.47 9.70
C ASP A 26 26.30 17.36 9.48
N GLU A 27 25.13 16.82 9.73
CA GLU A 27 23.86 17.53 9.65
C GLU A 27 22.95 17.17 10.84
N VAL A 28 22.29 18.15 11.41
CA VAL A 28 21.31 17.98 12.50
C VAL A 28 19.95 18.50 12.03
N ILE A 29 18.93 17.66 12.15
CA ILE A 29 17.53 18.03 11.95
C ILE A 29 16.89 18.17 13.32
N ASP A 30 16.60 19.41 13.72
CA ASP A 30 15.84 19.67 14.95
C ASP A 30 14.37 19.33 14.72
N ALA A 31 13.86 18.38 15.51
CA ALA A 31 12.47 17.96 15.44
C ALA A 31 11.50 18.97 16.08
N GLY A 32 12.00 20.00 16.80
CA GLY A 32 11.16 21.04 17.40
C GLY A 32 10.08 20.49 18.35
N GLY A 33 10.34 19.37 19.04
CA GLY A 33 9.31 18.66 19.85
C GLY A 33 8.35 17.79 19.05
N GLY A 34 8.55 17.63 17.74
CA GLY A 34 7.78 16.76 16.87
C GLY A 34 7.96 15.26 17.16
N ILE A 35 7.19 14.45 16.48
CA ILE A 35 7.20 12.99 16.62
C ILE A 35 8.06 12.39 15.53
N VAL A 36 9.17 11.73 15.92
CA VAL A 36 10.01 10.95 15.01
C VAL A 36 9.62 9.49 15.07
N LEU A 37 9.31 8.90 13.92
CA LEU A 37 8.87 7.51 13.83
C LEU A 37 9.35 6.87 12.52
N PRO A 38 9.28 5.52 12.39
CA PRO A 38 9.54 4.85 11.12
C PRO A 38 8.60 5.39 10.05
N GLY A 39 9.06 5.44 8.81
CA GLY A 39 8.20 5.75 7.68
C GLY A 39 6.99 4.82 7.58
N PHE A 40 5.87 5.33 7.12
CA PHE A 40 4.68 4.52 6.91
C PHE A 40 4.86 3.56 5.73
N ILE A 41 4.24 2.39 5.85
CA ILE A 41 4.27 1.31 4.85
C ILE A 41 2.85 1.05 4.37
N ASN A 42 2.60 1.40 3.11
CA ASN A 42 1.33 1.18 2.43
C ASN A 42 1.34 -0.22 1.78
N THR A 43 0.64 -1.17 2.36
CA THR A 43 0.74 -2.58 1.96
C THR A 43 -0.09 -2.96 0.75
N HIS A 44 -0.88 -2.05 0.18
CA HIS A 44 -1.63 -2.26 -1.06
C HIS A 44 -2.11 -0.95 -1.65
N CYS A 45 -1.76 -0.69 -2.90
CA CYS A 45 -2.34 0.39 -3.68
C CYS A 45 -2.31 0.10 -5.19
N HIS A 46 -2.82 1.05 -5.96
CA HIS A 46 -2.78 1.13 -7.42
C HIS A 46 -2.35 2.57 -7.76
N VAL A 47 -1.05 2.84 -7.58
CA VAL A 47 -0.52 4.20 -7.65
C VAL A 47 -0.74 4.89 -8.99
N PRO A 48 -0.74 4.18 -10.16
CA PRO A 48 -1.02 4.82 -11.44
C PRO A 48 -2.48 5.27 -11.64
N MET A 49 -3.41 4.89 -10.75
CA MET A 49 -4.82 5.27 -10.88
C MET A 49 -5.14 6.72 -10.43
N MET A 50 -4.14 7.60 -10.41
CA MET A 50 -4.36 9.03 -10.11
C MET A 50 -5.37 9.71 -11.04
N PRO A 51 -5.42 9.41 -12.36
CA PRO A 51 -6.43 9.98 -13.26
C PRO A 51 -7.86 9.60 -12.92
N PHE A 52 -8.06 8.50 -12.19
CA PHE A 52 -9.39 8.00 -11.81
C PHE A 52 -9.94 8.59 -10.50
N ARG A 53 -9.18 9.41 -9.81
CA ARG A 53 -9.62 10.03 -8.55
C ARG A 53 -10.91 10.81 -8.75
N SER A 54 -11.89 10.60 -7.86
CA SER A 54 -13.22 11.21 -7.89
C SER A 54 -14.08 10.87 -9.13
N LEU A 55 -13.76 9.78 -9.84
CA LEU A 55 -14.58 9.31 -10.95
C LEU A 55 -15.53 8.19 -10.51
N GLY A 56 -16.84 8.45 -10.60
CA GLY A 56 -17.87 7.44 -10.38
C GLY A 56 -17.91 6.86 -8.96
N ASP A 57 -17.57 7.65 -7.94
CA ASP A 57 -17.53 7.18 -6.55
C ASP A 57 -18.86 6.59 -6.07
N ASP A 58 -19.98 7.14 -6.53
CA ASP A 58 -21.33 6.67 -6.20
C ASP A 58 -21.95 5.77 -7.30
N CYS A 59 -21.15 5.29 -8.27
CA CYS A 59 -21.62 4.45 -9.34
C CYS A 59 -21.66 2.98 -8.91
N PRO A 60 -22.83 2.31 -8.95
CA PRO A 60 -22.92 0.85 -8.73
C PRO A 60 -22.12 0.09 -9.79
N ASP A 61 -21.50 -1.04 -9.41
CA ASP A 61 -20.70 -1.90 -10.30
C ASP A 61 -19.63 -1.13 -11.10
N ARG A 62 -19.07 -0.10 -10.49
CA ARG A 62 -18.10 0.81 -11.09
C ARG A 62 -16.95 0.09 -11.78
N LEU A 63 -16.43 -1.00 -11.17
CA LEU A 63 -15.25 -1.72 -11.65
C LEU A 63 -15.43 -2.25 -13.07
N ARG A 64 -16.49 -3.02 -13.31
CA ARG A 64 -16.74 -3.68 -14.61
C ARG A 64 -17.36 -2.75 -15.63
N ARG A 65 -18.28 -1.89 -15.17
CA ARG A 65 -19.01 -0.98 -16.03
C ARG A 65 -18.16 0.18 -16.54
N PHE A 66 -17.20 0.62 -15.75
CA PHE A 66 -16.51 1.88 -15.97
C PHE A 66 -14.97 1.76 -15.89
N LEU A 67 -14.40 1.21 -14.81
CA LEU A 67 -12.95 1.25 -14.61
C LEU A 67 -12.19 0.38 -15.63
N PHE A 68 -12.50 -0.90 -15.75
CA PHE A 68 -11.82 -1.78 -16.70
C PHE A 68 -11.91 -1.31 -18.16
N PRO A 69 -13.09 -0.89 -18.67
CA PRO A 69 -13.15 -0.31 -20.01
C PRO A 69 -12.28 0.93 -20.19
N LEU A 70 -12.27 1.82 -19.20
CA LEU A 70 -11.50 3.06 -19.25
C LEU A 70 -9.99 2.81 -19.15
N GLU A 71 -9.57 1.86 -18.30
CA GLU A 71 -8.17 1.42 -18.23
C GLU A 71 -7.68 0.91 -19.57
N ASN A 72 -8.43 -0.02 -20.19
CA ASN A 72 -8.07 -0.59 -21.48
C ASN A 72 -8.03 0.43 -22.62
N GLU A 73 -8.90 1.43 -22.59
CA GLU A 73 -8.99 2.45 -23.66
C GLU A 73 -7.99 3.59 -23.48
N ALA A 74 -7.74 4.02 -22.25
CA ALA A 74 -7.12 5.31 -21.99
C ALA A 74 -5.82 5.27 -21.20
N MET A 75 -5.52 4.18 -20.48
CA MET A 75 -4.24 4.06 -19.80
C MET A 75 -3.13 3.68 -20.79
N THR A 76 -2.05 4.41 -20.73
CA THR A 76 -0.87 4.22 -21.59
C THR A 76 0.39 4.19 -20.74
N LYS A 77 1.44 3.58 -21.23
CA LYS A 77 2.76 3.56 -20.58
C LYS A 77 3.21 4.95 -20.08
N LYS A 78 3.03 5.99 -20.92
CA LYS A 78 3.34 7.38 -20.55
C LYS A 78 2.46 7.88 -19.40
N LEU A 79 1.16 7.59 -19.45
CA LEU A 79 0.23 8.06 -18.42
C LEU A 79 0.48 7.33 -17.09
N VAL A 80 0.80 6.04 -17.12
CA VAL A 80 1.23 5.27 -15.94
C VAL A 80 2.44 5.92 -15.29
N LYS A 81 3.51 6.22 -16.05
CA LYS A 81 4.70 6.90 -15.52
C LYS A 81 4.37 8.23 -14.83
N LEU A 82 3.65 9.10 -15.50
CA LEU A 82 3.33 10.44 -14.96
C LEU A 82 2.40 10.38 -13.75
N SER A 83 1.43 9.47 -13.79
CA SER A 83 0.52 9.22 -12.68
C SER A 83 1.27 8.67 -11.46
N SER A 84 2.20 7.74 -11.68
CA SER A 84 3.02 7.16 -10.61
C SER A 84 3.90 8.22 -9.95
N ARG A 85 4.55 9.09 -10.73
CA ARG A 85 5.33 10.22 -10.18
C ARG A 85 4.47 11.12 -9.28
N TYR A 86 3.23 11.40 -9.69
CA TYR A 86 2.32 12.23 -8.91
C TYR A 86 1.81 11.51 -7.65
N GLY A 87 1.40 10.24 -7.76
CA GLY A 87 0.95 9.45 -6.62
C GLY A 87 2.05 9.17 -5.60
N ILE A 88 3.27 8.87 -6.05
CA ILE A 88 4.45 8.72 -5.19
C ILE A 88 4.74 10.03 -4.46
N SER A 89 4.63 11.18 -5.15
CA SER A 89 4.80 12.49 -4.51
C SER A 89 3.79 12.73 -3.39
N GLU A 90 2.51 12.33 -3.59
CA GLU A 90 1.49 12.38 -2.54
C GLU A 90 1.87 11.49 -1.34
N MET A 91 2.29 10.25 -1.61
CA MET A 91 2.71 9.31 -0.56
C MET A 91 3.90 9.84 0.24
N LEU A 92 4.94 10.36 -0.41
CA LEU A 92 6.09 10.96 0.28
C LEU A 92 5.67 12.14 1.16
N LEU A 93 4.83 13.03 0.64
CA LEU A 93 4.31 14.17 1.42
C LEU A 93 3.37 13.75 2.56
N ALA A 94 2.84 12.52 2.51
CA ALA A 94 2.05 11.91 3.58
C ALA A 94 2.87 10.99 4.51
N GLY A 95 4.21 10.94 4.37
CA GLY A 95 5.08 10.16 5.24
C GLY A 95 5.17 8.67 4.89
N VAL A 96 4.69 8.25 3.73
CA VAL A 96 4.86 6.87 3.23
C VAL A 96 6.27 6.75 2.64
N THR A 97 7.03 5.77 3.12
CA THR A 97 8.41 5.48 2.65
C THR A 97 8.51 4.20 1.86
N ALA A 98 7.52 3.30 2.01
CA ALA A 98 7.42 2.07 1.25
C ALA A 98 5.96 1.78 0.88
N PHE A 99 5.73 1.22 -0.31
CA PHE A 99 4.39 0.83 -0.74
C PHE A 99 4.40 -0.43 -1.58
N THR A 100 3.28 -1.15 -1.58
CA THR A 100 3.02 -2.25 -2.51
C THR A 100 2.05 -1.79 -3.58
N ASP A 101 2.42 -1.95 -4.85
CA ASP A 101 1.57 -1.65 -6.00
C ASP A 101 1.16 -2.91 -6.76
N MET A 102 0.02 -2.85 -7.39
CA MET A 102 -0.51 -3.83 -8.33
C MET A 102 -1.11 -3.07 -9.51
N TYR A 103 -0.43 -3.04 -10.63
CA TYR A 103 -0.96 -2.37 -11.82
C TYR A 103 -0.37 -2.95 -13.12
N TYR A 104 -0.47 -2.20 -14.19
CA TYR A 104 0.07 -2.46 -15.52
C TYR A 104 1.27 -1.56 -15.78
N TYR A 105 2.22 -1.99 -16.61
CA TYR A 105 3.47 -1.25 -16.88
C TYR A 105 4.28 -0.96 -15.62
N GLU A 106 4.39 -1.91 -14.71
CA GLU A 106 5.08 -1.74 -13.42
C GLU A 106 6.55 -1.29 -13.55
N GLU A 107 7.17 -1.54 -14.69
CA GLU A 107 8.50 -0.98 -15.00
C GLU A 107 8.54 0.55 -14.96
N GLU A 108 7.43 1.23 -15.30
CA GLU A 108 7.34 2.70 -15.23
C GLU A 108 7.09 3.19 -13.80
N VAL A 109 6.39 2.39 -12.99
CA VAL A 109 6.27 2.62 -11.54
C VAL A 109 7.64 2.46 -10.88
N ALA A 110 8.40 1.41 -11.23
CA ALA A 110 9.75 1.15 -10.73
C ALA A 110 10.72 2.31 -11.04
N LYS A 111 10.73 2.80 -12.28
CA LYS A 111 11.51 3.98 -12.68
C LYS A 111 11.11 5.23 -11.89
N SER A 112 9.82 5.39 -11.58
CA SER A 112 9.32 6.51 -10.76
C SER A 112 9.74 6.38 -9.30
N CYS A 113 9.81 5.14 -8.76
CA CYS A 113 10.36 4.87 -7.44
C CYS A 113 11.85 5.24 -7.36
N GLU A 114 12.64 4.86 -8.37
CA GLU A 114 14.07 5.19 -8.47
C GLU A 114 14.27 6.71 -8.56
N GLU A 115 13.51 7.39 -9.44
CA GLU A 115 13.58 8.85 -9.64
C GLU A 115 13.27 9.63 -8.36
N LEU A 116 12.22 9.24 -7.62
CA LEU A 116 11.76 9.97 -6.43
C LEU A 116 12.36 9.45 -5.12
N GLY A 117 13.05 8.31 -5.15
CA GLY A 117 13.75 7.73 -4.02
C GLY A 117 12.88 6.95 -3.04
N ILE A 118 11.65 6.58 -3.37
CA ILE A 118 10.74 5.80 -2.51
C ILE A 118 10.94 4.30 -2.72
N ARG A 119 10.63 3.51 -1.69
CA ARG A 119 10.71 2.05 -1.76
C ARG A 119 9.41 1.47 -2.31
N GLY A 120 9.50 0.64 -3.39
CA GLY A 120 8.36 -0.02 -4.04
C GLY A 120 8.44 -1.54 -3.99
N VAL A 121 7.33 -2.20 -3.61
CA VAL A 121 7.09 -3.64 -3.77
C VAL A 121 6.05 -3.77 -4.88
N LEU A 122 6.51 -4.04 -6.12
CA LEU A 122 5.77 -3.74 -7.33
C LEU A 122 5.38 -5.02 -8.08
N GLY A 123 4.09 -5.18 -8.36
CA GLY A 123 3.50 -6.38 -8.94
C GLY A 123 2.79 -6.16 -10.26
N GLU A 124 3.37 -6.63 -11.35
CA GLU A 124 2.71 -6.65 -12.65
C GLU A 124 1.44 -7.50 -12.60
N THR A 125 0.32 -6.93 -13.07
CA THR A 125 -1.00 -7.54 -12.96
C THR A 125 -1.20 -8.70 -13.92
N VAL A 126 -1.70 -9.83 -13.40
CA VAL A 126 -2.12 -11.00 -14.19
C VAL A 126 -3.63 -11.16 -14.11
N ILE A 127 -4.33 -11.10 -15.25
CA ILE A 127 -5.79 -11.19 -15.31
C ILE A 127 -6.24 -11.92 -16.56
N GLY A 128 -7.39 -12.62 -16.48
CA GLY A 128 -7.95 -13.44 -17.55
C GLY A 128 -8.65 -12.67 -18.67
N GLN A 129 -8.20 -11.47 -18.98
CA GLN A 129 -8.71 -10.63 -20.06
C GLN A 129 -7.57 -9.80 -20.68
N LYS A 130 -7.85 -9.17 -21.84
CA LYS A 130 -7.00 -8.13 -22.42
C LYS A 130 -6.83 -6.97 -21.43
N THR A 131 -5.62 -6.39 -21.43
CA THR A 131 -5.24 -5.23 -20.61
C THR A 131 -4.64 -4.13 -21.48
N CYS A 132 -4.39 -2.95 -20.91
CA CYS A 132 -3.76 -1.85 -21.66
C CYS A 132 -2.30 -2.14 -22.07
N ASP A 133 -1.64 -3.11 -21.47
CA ASP A 133 -0.26 -3.53 -21.72
C ASP A 133 -0.13 -4.90 -22.40
N SER A 134 -1.25 -5.66 -22.53
CA SER A 134 -1.26 -6.97 -23.18
C SER A 134 -2.56 -7.24 -23.95
N GLU A 135 -2.43 -7.57 -25.23
CA GLU A 135 -3.56 -7.97 -26.08
C GLU A 135 -4.11 -9.36 -25.70
N GLU A 136 -3.27 -10.23 -25.14
CA GLU A 136 -3.63 -11.61 -24.81
C GLU A 136 -4.07 -11.73 -23.34
N PRO A 137 -5.18 -12.45 -23.05
CA PRO A 137 -5.52 -12.82 -21.69
C PRO A 137 -4.35 -13.51 -20.98
N TYR A 138 -4.10 -13.13 -19.74
CA TYR A 138 -2.98 -13.61 -18.93
C TYR A 138 -1.56 -13.23 -19.46
N GLY A 139 -1.46 -12.33 -20.44
CA GLY A 139 -0.16 -11.87 -20.95
C GLY A 139 0.72 -11.24 -19.86
N GLY A 140 0.12 -10.65 -18.85
CA GLY A 140 0.80 -10.15 -17.64
C GLY A 140 1.68 -11.18 -16.93
N LEU A 141 1.44 -12.50 -17.11
CA LEU A 141 2.29 -13.54 -16.51
C LEU A 141 3.73 -13.49 -17.05
N GLY A 142 3.88 -13.32 -18.37
CA GLY A 142 5.19 -13.17 -19.01
C GLY A 142 5.85 -11.83 -18.70
N LEU A 143 5.06 -10.76 -18.63
CA LEU A 143 5.52 -9.41 -18.25
C LEU A 143 6.02 -9.40 -16.80
N ALA A 144 5.27 -9.99 -15.87
CA ALA A 144 5.66 -10.12 -14.47
C ALA A 144 6.99 -10.90 -14.30
N GLU A 145 7.15 -12.03 -14.98
CA GLU A 145 8.40 -12.80 -14.91
C GLU A 145 9.59 -12.04 -15.50
N ALA A 146 9.39 -11.27 -16.58
CA ALA A 146 10.41 -10.42 -17.16
C ALA A 146 10.78 -9.27 -16.21
N PHE A 147 9.80 -8.59 -15.63
CA PHE A 147 9.97 -7.54 -14.65
C PHE A 147 10.74 -8.02 -13.40
N ILE A 148 10.39 -9.20 -12.87
CA ILE A 148 11.10 -9.80 -11.75
C ILE A 148 12.57 -10.05 -12.09
N LYS A 149 12.88 -10.56 -13.27
CA LYS A 149 14.27 -10.82 -13.69
C LYS A 149 15.09 -9.54 -13.83
N GLU A 150 14.48 -8.49 -14.35
CA GLU A 150 15.14 -7.21 -14.60
C GLU A 150 15.44 -6.45 -13.30
N TRP A 151 14.47 -6.40 -12.37
CA TRP A 151 14.56 -5.58 -11.16
C TRP A 151 15.01 -6.35 -9.91
N LYS A 152 15.24 -7.66 -9.98
CA LYS A 152 15.68 -8.45 -8.84
C LYS A 152 17.00 -7.94 -8.28
N GLY A 153 17.02 -7.63 -6.98
CA GLY A 153 18.20 -7.15 -6.28
C GLY A 153 18.39 -5.62 -6.36
N HIS A 154 17.42 -4.89 -6.92
CA HIS A 154 17.45 -3.43 -6.89
C HIS A 154 17.26 -2.92 -5.44
N GLU A 155 17.93 -1.82 -5.10
CA GLU A 155 17.98 -1.31 -3.73
C GLU A 155 16.61 -0.83 -3.20
N LEU A 156 15.84 -0.15 -4.05
CA LEU A 156 14.54 0.43 -3.69
C LEU A 156 13.35 -0.38 -4.20
N VAL A 157 13.53 -1.20 -5.22
CA VAL A 157 12.43 -1.91 -5.87
C VAL A 157 12.51 -3.40 -5.62
N THR A 158 11.46 -3.95 -5.03
CA THR A 158 11.25 -5.39 -4.89
C THR A 158 10.17 -5.81 -5.88
N PRO A 159 10.53 -6.46 -6.98
CA PRO A 159 9.55 -6.92 -7.95
C PRO A 159 8.80 -8.14 -7.42
N ILE A 160 7.49 -8.15 -7.59
CA ILE A 160 6.58 -9.23 -7.20
C ILE A 160 5.65 -9.60 -8.36
N ILE A 161 4.75 -10.55 -8.16
CA ILE A 161 3.71 -10.90 -9.13
C ILE A 161 2.32 -10.66 -8.54
N ALA A 162 1.39 -10.14 -9.35
CA ALA A 162 0.09 -9.69 -8.87
C ALA A 162 -1.07 -10.28 -9.70
N PRO A 163 -1.47 -11.56 -9.53
CA PRO A 163 -2.73 -12.01 -10.05
C PRO A 163 -3.87 -11.19 -9.45
N HIS A 164 -4.67 -10.53 -10.30
CA HIS A 164 -5.63 -9.49 -9.91
C HIS A 164 -6.53 -9.92 -8.75
N ALA A 165 -7.28 -11.02 -8.92
CA ALA A 165 -8.20 -11.51 -7.88
C ALA A 165 -8.47 -13.01 -8.05
N THR A 166 -9.05 -13.61 -7.01
CA THR A 166 -9.48 -15.01 -7.02
C THR A 166 -10.46 -15.33 -8.14
N ASN A 167 -11.39 -14.42 -8.44
CA ASN A 167 -12.49 -14.60 -9.39
C ASN A 167 -12.19 -14.11 -10.82
N THR A 168 -11.06 -13.44 -11.04
CA THR A 168 -10.64 -12.93 -12.36
C THR A 168 -9.55 -13.79 -13.02
N ASN A 169 -9.10 -14.81 -12.32
CA ASN A 169 -8.07 -15.74 -12.78
C ASN A 169 -8.57 -17.19 -12.75
N SER A 170 -8.04 -18.03 -13.64
CA SER A 170 -8.25 -19.47 -13.56
C SER A 170 -7.37 -20.09 -12.47
N PRO A 171 -7.76 -21.28 -11.91
CA PRO A 171 -6.94 -21.98 -10.91
C PRO A 171 -5.52 -22.23 -11.41
N GLN A 172 -5.39 -22.62 -12.69
CA GLN A 172 -4.09 -22.92 -13.30
C GLN A 172 -3.17 -21.67 -13.38
N MET A 173 -3.76 -20.49 -13.65
CA MET A 173 -3.00 -19.23 -13.74
C MET A 173 -2.64 -18.69 -12.37
N LEU A 174 -3.51 -18.80 -11.38
CA LEU A 174 -3.19 -18.53 -9.97
C LEU A 174 -2.00 -19.37 -9.52
N LYS A 175 -2.03 -20.69 -9.78
CA LYS A 175 -0.92 -21.59 -9.42
C LYS A 175 0.38 -21.21 -10.13
N LYS A 176 0.33 -20.94 -11.44
CA LYS A 176 1.52 -20.49 -12.19
C LYS A 176 2.10 -19.19 -11.66
N ALA A 177 1.26 -18.21 -11.32
CA ALA A 177 1.71 -16.96 -10.71
C ALA A 177 2.40 -17.22 -9.36
N TYR A 178 1.80 -18.04 -8.53
CA TYR A 178 2.36 -18.40 -7.24
C TYR A 178 3.69 -19.19 -7.38
N ASP A 179 3.78 -20.10 -8.36
CA ASP A 179 5.02 -20.85 -8.66
C ASP A 179 6.17 -19.92 -9.10
N ILE A 180 5.84 -18.83 -9.83
CA ILE A 180 6.81 -17.79 -10.17
C ILE A 180 7.31 -17.08 -8.91
N ALA A 181 6.41 -16.73 -7.97
CA ALA A 181 6.81 -16.12 -6.70
C ALA A 181 7.73 -17.05 -5.89
N GLU A 182 7.43 -18.35 -5.83
CA GLU A 182 8.29 -19.35 -5.20
C GLU A 182 9.66 -19.49 -5.89
N LYS A 183 9.66 -19.57 -7.22
CA LYS A 183 10.88 -19.70 -8.04
C LYS A 183 11.85 -18.55 -7.84
N TYR A 184 11.35 -17.33 -7.73
CA TYR A 184 12.19 -16.14 -7.61
C TYR A 184 12.38 -15.65 -6.19
N ASP A 185 11.81 -16.33 -5.20
CA ASP A 185 11.85 -15.96 -3.78
C ASP A 185 11.29 -14.55 -3.55
N THR A 186 10.07 -14.30 -4.06
CA THR A 186 9.37 -13.02 -3.95
C THR A 186 7.93 -13.19 -3.50
N LEU A 187 7.18 -12.10 -3.34
CA LEU A 187 5.77 -12.14 -2.95
C LEU A 187 4.85 -12.31 -4.17
N CYS A 188 3.65 -12.82 -3.87
CA CYS A 188 2.50 -12.84 -4.74
C CYS A 188 1.37 -12.07 -4.04
N THR A 189 0.75 -11.10 -4.69
CA THR A 189 -0.39 -10.36 -4.11
C THR A 189 -1.63 -10.50 -4.96
N LEU A 190 -2.82 -10.54 -4.31
CA LEU A 190 -4.12 -10.59 -5.00
C LEU A 190 -5.23 -10.06 -4.11
N HIS A 191 -6.36 -9.64 -4.73
CA HIS A 191 -7.59 -9.34 -4.02
C HIS A 191 -8.31 -10.64 -3.64
N ALA A 192 -8.67 -10.81 -2.37
CA ALA A 192 -9.30 -12.01 -1.85
C ALA A 192 -10.48 -11.69 -0.93
N SER A 193 -11.61 -12.36 -1.15
CA SER A 193 -12.82 -12.24 -0.32
C SER A 193 -13.22 -10.78 -0.07
N GLU A 194 -13.19 -9.97 -1.13
CA GLU A 194 -13.45 -8.55 -1.08
C GLU A 194 -14.94 -8.24 -1.13
N MET A 195 -15.66 -8.93 -2.02
CA MET A 195 -17.08 -8.68 -2.28
C MET A 195 -17.95 -9.81 -1.76
N ASP A 196 -19.12 -9.49 -1.24
CA ASP A 196 -20.08 -10.45 -0.72
C ASP A 196 -20.51 -11.50 -1.78
N TYR A 197 -20.68 -11.09 -3.03
CA TYR A 197 -21.02 -11.99 -4.12
C TYR A 197 -19.94 -13.04 -4.42
N GLU A 198 -18.69 -12.82 -4.01
CA GLU A 198 -17.63 -13.81 -4.19
C GLU A 198 -17.93 -15.09 -3.43
N LEU A 199 -18.48 -15.00 -2.22
CA LEU A 199 -18.88 -16.18 -1.45
C LEU A 199 -19.89 -17.02 -2.21
N THR A 200 -20.95 -16.41 -2.76
CA THR A 200 -21.96 -17.10 -3.55
C THR A 200 -21.36 -17.70 -4.82
N TYR A 201 -20.58 -16.91 -5.56
CA TYR A 201 -19.93 -17.36 -6.80
C TYR A 201 -19.03 -18.59 -6.58
N PHE A 202 -18.18 -18.55 -5.55
CA PHE A 202 -17.26 -19.66 -5.27
C PHE A 202 -18.00 -20.87 -4.70
N GLN A 203 -19.03 -20.67 -3.89
CA GLN A 203 -19.86 -21.75 -3.37
C GLN A 203 -20.60 -22.48 -4.49
N GLU A 204 -21.23 -21.75 -5.41
CA GLU A 204 -21.96 -22.34 -6.54
C GLU A 204 -21.04 -23.05 -7.53
N LYS A 205 -19.89 -22.46 -7.84
CA LYS A 205 -18.98 -22.96 -8.87
C LYS A 205 -18.05 -24.06 -8.38
N TYR A 206 -17.58 -23.98 -7.13
CA TYR A 206 -16.53 -24.84 -6.60
C TYR A 206 -16.91 -25.56 -5.29
N GLY A 207 -18.04 -25.23 -4.67
CA GLY A 207 -18.44 -25.75 -3.36
C GLY A 207 -17.51 -25.32 -2.22
N ARG A 208 -16.91 -24.12 -2.33
CA ARG A 208 -15.87 -23.63 -1.42
C ARG A 208 -16.00 -22.12 -1.23
N THR A 209 -15.36 -21.60 -0.16
CA THR A 209 -15.10 -20.16 -0.05
C THR A 209 -13.94 -19.73 -0.97
N PRO A 210 -13.74 -18.44 -1.23
CA PRO A 210 -12.56 -17.97 -1.97
C PRO A 210 -11.22 -18.43 -1.36
N ILE A 211 -11.10 -18.50 -0.03
CA ILE A 211 -9.87 -18.92 0.67
C ILE A 211 -9.67 -20.44 0.58
N GLU A 212 -10.74 -21.23 0.79
CA GLU A 212 -10.69 -22.70 0.57
C GLU A 212 -10.36 -23.04 -0.90
N PHE A 213 -10.79 -22.20 -1.84
CA PHE A 213 -10.41 -22.36 -3.26
C PHE A 213 -8.92 -22.07 -3.47
N LEU A 214 -8.36 -21.02 -2.87
CA LEU A 214 -6.91 -20.74 -2.93
C LEU A 214 -6.10 -21.87 -2.30
N GLU A 215 -6.55 -22.43 -1.18
CA GLU A 215 -5.91 -23.59 -0.54
C GLU A 215 -5.91 -24.79 -1.48
N ALA A 216 -7.07 -25.16 -2.02
CA ALA A 216 -7.20 -26.30 -2.94
C ALA A 216 -6.42 -26.09 -4.27
N THR A 217 -6.14 -24.86 -4.64
CA THR A 217 -5.33 -24.51 -5.81
C THR A 217 -3.82 -24.54 -5.49
N GLY A 218 -3.43 -24.63 -4.22
CA GLY A 218 -2.04 -24.64 -3.77
C GLY A 218 -1.37 -23.27 -3.83
N VAL A 219 -2.14 -22.20 -3.58
CA VAL A 219 -1.66 -20.79 -3.60
C VAL A 219 -1.61 -20.19 -2.19
N LEU A 220 -2.13 -20.90 -1.19
CA LEU A 220 -2.08 -20.47 0.21
C LEU A 220 -0.72 -20.81 0.83
N GLY A 221 0.16 -19.80 0.91
CA GLY A 221 1.47 -19.96 1.49
C GLY A 221 2.08 -18.64 1.92
N SER A 222 3.24 -18.70 2.57
CA SER A 222 3.89 -17.54 3.19
C SER A 222 4.29 -16.42 2.24
N ARG A 223 4.26 -16.66 0.94
CA ARG A 223 4.54 -15.64 -0.07
C ARG A 223 3.29 -14.87 -0.51
N LEU A 224 2.11 -15.26 -0.02
CA LEU A 224 0.86 -14.60 -0.39
C LEU A 224 0.60 -13.40 0.52
N LEU A 225 0.38 -12.24 -0.10
CA LEU A 225 -0.21 -11.06 0.50
C LEU A 225 -1.63 -10.93 -0.04
N ALA A 226 -2.64 -11.19 0.78
CA ALA A 226 -4.04 -11.11 0.40
C ALA A 226 -4.61 -9.72 0.75
N ALA A 227 -5.08 -8.98 -0.25
CA ALA A 227 -5.73 -7.69 -0.02
C ALA A 227 -7.21 -7.85 0.34
N HIS A 228 -7.73 -6.92 1.15
CA HIS A 228 -9.09 -6.80 1.66
C HIS A 228 -9.50 -7.84 2.70
N CYS A 229 -9.67 -9.10 2.36
CA CYS A 229 -10.06 -10.19 3.27
C CYS A 229 -11.27 -9.83 4.16
N ILE A 230 -12.35 -9.28 3.55
CA ILE A 230 -13.52 -8.77 4.26
C ILE A 230 -14.42 -9.91 4.69
N HIS A 231 -14.77 -10.77 3.75
CA HIS A 231 -15.78 -11.83 3.92
C HIS A 231 -15.11 -13.17 4.23
N LEU A 232 -14.66 -13.32 5.46
CA LEU A 232 -13.98 -14.53 5.93
C LEU A 232 -14.82 -15.33 6.93
N THR A 233 -14.81 -16.64 6.78
CA THR A 233 -15.30 -17.58 7.80
C THR A 233 -14.19 -17.84 8.85
N LYS A 234 -14.55 -18.47 9.97
CA LYS A 234 -13.55 -18.93 10.96
C LYS A 234 -12.56 -19.94 10.35
N GLU A 235 -13.04 -20.78 9.42
CA GLU A 235 -12.20 -21.75 8.73
C GLU A 235 -11.23 -21.03 7.77
N ASP A 236 -11.67 -20.00 7.06
CA ASP A 236 -10.80 -19.19 6.21
C ASP A 236 -9.64 -18.58 7.01
N ILE A 237 -9.91 -18.02 8.19
CA ILE A 237 -8.88 -17.48 9.08
C ILE A 237 -7.88 -18.58 9.50
N ARG A 238 -8.38 -19.77 9.84
CA ARG A 238 -7.52 -20.92 10.18
C ARG A 238 -6.63 -21.31 9.00
N LEU A 239 -7.16 -21.35 7.79
CA LEU A 239 -6.41 -21.68 6.57
C LEU A 239 -5.35 -20.61 6.26
N LEU A 240 -5.71 -19.32 6.35
CA LEU A 240 -4.74 -18.21 6.19
C LEU A 240 -3.60 -18.28 7.20
N ALA A 241 -3.90 -18.59 8.47
CA ALA A 241 -2.90 -18.75 9.51
C ALA A 241 -1.99 -19.96 9.24
N ALA A 242 -2.57 -21.13 8.88
CA ALA A 242 -1.82 -22.32 8.54
C ALA A 242 -0.89 -22.11 7.32
N GLY A 243 -1.36 -21.37 6.31
CA GLY A 243 -0.59 -20.94 5.15
C GLY A 243 0.45 -19.86 5.46
N ARG A 244 0.41 -19.23 6.62
CA ARG A 244 1.25 -18.07 6.99
C ARG A 244 1.09 -16.92 6.01
N VAL A 245 -0.14 -16.69 5.53
CA VAL A 245 -0.51 -15.62 4.61
C VAL A 245 -0.45 -14.28 5.34
N SER A 246 -0.01 -13.23 4.67
CA SER A 246 -0.13 -11.86 5.15
C SER A 246 -1.37 -11.18 4.57
N VAL A 247 -1.94 -10.21 5.30
CA VAL A 247 -3.15 -9.49 4.86
C VAL A 247 -2.88 -7.99 4.76
N SER A 248 -3.36 -7.38 3.66
CA SER A 248 -3.42 -5.93 3.52
C SER A 248 -4.86 -5.44 3.73
N HIS A 249 -5.09 -4.67 4.78
CA HIS A 249 -6.41 -4.17 5.14
C HIS A 249 -6.64 -2.76 4.60
N CYS A 250 -7.57 -2.62 3.66
CA CYS A 250 -7.87 -1.38 2.95
C CYS A 250 -9.17 -0.74 3.47
N ILE A 251 -9.19 -0.32 4.75
CA ILE A 251 -10.41 0.11 5.44
C ILE A 251 -11.13 1.25 4.72
N GLY A 252 -10.39 2.20 4.14
CA GLY A 252 -10.98 3.35 3.46
C GLY A 252 -11.79 2.96 2.23
N SER A 253 -11.22 2.14 1.34
CA SER A 253 -11.92 1.66 0.14
C SER A 253 -13.06 0.70 0.49
N ASN A 254 -12.84 -0.19 1.46
CA ASN A 254 -13.82 -1.16 1.90
C ASN A 254 -15.10 -0.48 2.41
N THR A 255 -14.95 0.49 3.31
CA THR A 255 -16.07 1.17 3.95
C THR A 255 -16.73 2.23 3.06
N LYS A 256 -15.95 2.95 2.26
CA LYS A 256 -16.48 3.88 1.26
C LYS A 256 -17.42 3.18 0.27
N ALA A 257 -17.04 1.99 -0.18
CA ALA A 257 -17.85 1.22 -1.13
C ALA A 257 -18.93 0.34 -0.47
N GLY A 258 -19.09 0.43 0.86
CA GLY A 258 -20.10 -0.35 1.58
C GLY A 258 -19.83 -1.87 1.58
N LYS A 259 -18.58 -2.30 1.35
CA LYS A 259 -18.21 -3.72 1.24
C LYS A 259 -18.15 -4.42 2.60
N GLY A 260 -17.92 -3.68 3.69
CA GLY A 260 -17.80 -4.23 5.04
C GLY A 260 -16.45 -3.91 5.71
N VAL A 261 -16.24 -4.54 6.86
CA VAL A 261 -15.02 -4.41 7.67
C VAL A 261 -14.43 -5.80 7.88
N ALA A 262 -13.18 -5.99 7.48
CA ALA A 262 -12.48 -7.27 7.65
C ALA A 262 -12.33 -7.64 9.15
N PRO A 263 -12.34 -8.92 9.53
CA PRO A 263 -12.21 -9.39 10.91
C PRO A 263 -10.75 -9.31 11.39
N VAL A 264 -10.19 -8.08 11.42
CA VAL A 264 -8.75 -7.86 11.72
C VAL A 264 -8.37 -8.32 13.11
N ARG A 265 -9.29 -8.25 14.08
CA ARG A 265 -9.04 -8.74 15.43
C ARG A 265 -8.74 -10.24 15.40
N GLU A 266 -9.61 -11.00 14.77
CA GLU A 266 -9.49 -12.45 14.63
C GLU A 266 -8.25 -12.85 13.82
N LEU A 267 -7.91 -12.08 12.78
CA LEU A 267 -6.69 -12.29 12.00
C LEU A 267 -5.43 -12.13 12.86
N LEU A 268 -5.34 -11.05 13.64
CA LEU A 268 -4.21 -10.81 14.54
C LEU A 268 -4.14 -11.83 15.69
N GLU A 269 -5.28 -12.22 16.27
CA GLU A 269 -5.36 -13.27 17.30
C GLU A 269 -4.89 -14.63 16.76
N ALA A 270 -5.09 -14.89 15.46
CA ALA A 270 -4.57 -16.07 14.77
C ALA A 270 -3.08 -15.96 14.37
N GLY A 271 -2.43 -14.84 14.68
CA GLY A 271 -1.00 -14.60 14.37
C GLY A 271 -0.71 -14.21 12.93
N ILE A 272 -1.73 -13.84 12.15
CA ILE A 272 -1.60 -13.38 10.76
C ILE A 272 -1.06 -11.95 10.74
N PRO A 273 0.04 -11.66 10.01
CA PRO A 273 0.51 -10.30 9.82
C PRO A 273 -0.52 -9.47 9.04
N VAL A 274 -0.88 -8.30 9.57
CA VAL A 274 -1.80 -7.37 8.92
C VAL A 274 -1.14 -6.00 8.78
N GLY A 275 -1.09 -5.48 7.55
CA GLY A 275 -0.70 -4.10 7.27
C GLY A 275 -1.89 -3.26 6.80
N LEU A 276 -1.73 -1.93 6.79
CA LEU A 276 -2.71 -1.01 6.23
C LEU A 276 -2.40 -0.70 4.77
N GLY A 277 -3.40 -0.81 3.91
CA GLY A 277 -3.36 -0.39 2.51
C GLY A 277 -4.33 0.74 2.23
N THR A 278 -4.00 1.62 1.29
CA THR A 278 -4.90 2.69 0.86
C THR A 278 -5.87 2.26 -0.24
N ASP A 279 -5.54 1.16 -0.95
CA ASP A 279 -6.08 0.89 -2.26
C ASP A 279 -5.73 2.03 -3.24
N GLY A 280 -6.19 2.02 -4.48
CA GLY A 280 -5.92 3.08 -5.45
C GLY A 280 -6.63 4.39 -5.15
N ALA A 281 -6.13 5.48 -5.77
CA ALA A 281 -6.78 6.80 -5.72
C ALA A 281 -8.19 6.80 -6.32
N SER A 282 -8.55 5.81 -7.13
CA SER A 282 -9.90 5.57 -7.59
C SER A 282 -10.83 5.07 -6.49
N SER A 283 -10.32 4.25 -5.56
CA SER A 283 -11.10 3.55 -4.53
C SER A 283 -11.11 4.31 -3.21
N GLY A 284 -9.92 4.58 -2.64
CA GLY A 284 -9.76 5.30 -1.37
C GLY A 284 -9.71 6.82 -1.49
N ASN A 285 -9.58 7.37 -2.69
CA ASN A 285 -9.39 8.78 -3.05
C ASN A 285 -8.10 9.41 -2.54
N THR A 286 -7.41 8.84 -1.56
CA THR A 286 -6.12 9.32 -1.04
C THR A 286 -5.15 8.18 -0.87
N LEU A 287 -3.84 8.47 -0.97
CA LEU A 287 -2.76 7.53 -0.67
C LEU A 287 -2.17 7.81 0.73
N ASP A 288 -3.02 8.22 1.66
CA ASP A 288 -2.71 8.73 3.01
C ASP A 288 -3.04 7.70 4.09
N LEU A 289 -2.02 7.26 4.82
CA LEU A 289 -2.19 6.31 5.93
C LEU A 289 -2.71 6.96 7.23
N PHE A 290 -2.64 8.29 7.41
CA PHE A 290 -3.31 8.93 8.55
C PHE A 290 -4.83 8.75 8.46
N MET A 291 -5.40 8.91 7.26
CA MET A 291 -6.81 8.64 7.04
C MET A 291 -7.14 7.17 7.29
N GLN A 292 -6.31 6.24 6.79
CA GLN A 292 -6.53 4.80 7.02
C GLN A 292 -6.52 4.47 8.51
N MET A 293 -5.56 4.97 9.28
CA MET A 293 -5.48 4.77 10.72
C MET A 293 -6.72 5.31 11.45
N ARG A 294 -7.20 6.49 11.08
CA ARG A 294 -8.40 7.10 11.68
C ARG A 294 -9.67 6.32 11.37
N LEU A 295 -9.86 5.93 10.11
CA LEU A 295 -10.99 5.09 9.70
C LEU A 295 -10.92 3.72 10.35
N PHE A 296 -9.74 3.10 10.41
CA PHE A 296 -9.51 1.85 11.13
C PHE A 296 -10.01 1.95 12.58
N ALA A 297 -9.53 2.93 13.32
CA ALA A 297 -9.94 3.15 14.71
C ALA A 297 -11.47 3.29 14.83
N SER A 298 -12.07 4.10 13.98
CA SER A 298 -13.50 4.42 14.06
C SER A 298 -14.38 3.21 13.74
N PHE A 299 -14.10 2.52 12.63
CA PHE A 299 -14.92 1.40 12.19
C PHE A 299 -14.73 0.17 13.08
N HIS A 300 -13.48 -0.19 13.42
CA HIS A 300 -13.24 -1.38 14.25
C HIS A 300 -13.78 -1.21 15.67
N LYS A 301 -13.66 -0.04 16.29
CA LYS A 301 -14.29 0.23 17.59
C LYS A 301 -15.83 0.14 17.52
N THR A 302 -16.41 0.60 16.41
CA THR A 302 -17.86 0.55 16.19
C THR A 302 -18.36 -0.87 16.01
N VAL A 303 -17.75 -1.66 15.10
CA VAL A 303 -18.23 -3.04 14.83
C VAL A 303 -17.98 -4.00 15.98
N ASN A 304 -16.94 -3.76 16.79
CA ASN A 304 -16.67 -4.54 18.01
C ASN A 304 -17.44 -4.04 19.25
N HIS A 305 -18.16 -2.91 19.14
CA HIS A 305 -18.83 -2.27 20.30
C HIS A 305 -17.89 -2.06 21.50
N ASP A 306 -16.62 -1.80 21.24
CA ASP A 306 -15.57 -1.69 22.23
C ASP A 306 -14.64 -0.51 21.94
N ARG A 307 -14.65 0.50 22.83
CA ARG A 307 -13.78 1.67 22.74
C ARG A 307 -12.30 1.32 22.92
N SER A 308 -11.99 0.25 23.62
CA SER A 308 -10.62 -0.15 24.00
C SER A 308 -9.94 -1.02 22.95
N VAL A 309 -10.70 -1.63 22.03
CA VAL A 309 -10.12 -2.45 20.97
C VAL A 309 -9.18 -1.61 20.09
N PHE A 310 -8.05 -2.15 19.74
CA PHE A 310 -7.01 -1.47 18.95
C PHE A 310 -6.59 -0.11 19.53
N PRO A 311 -5.82 -0.08 20.63
CA PRO A 311 -5.18 1.14 21.11
C PRO A 311 -4.39 1.85 20.00
N ALA A 312 -4.29 3.18 20.04
CA ALA A 312 -3.64 3.97 18.99
C ALA A 312 -2.21 3.48 18.65
N LYS A 313 -1.46 3.03 19.66
CA LYS A 313 -0.13 2.45 19.44
C LYS A 313 -0.16 1.21 18.54
N GLU A 314 -1.14 0.33 18.68
CA GLU A 314 -1.31 -0.84 17.82
C GLU A 314 -1.67 -0.44 16.40
N ILE A 315 -2.52 0.57 16.23
CA ILE A 315 -2.89 1.08 14.90
C ILE A 315 -1.69 1.67 14.17
N VAL A 316 -0.84 2.45 14.85
CA VAL A 316 0.42 2.96 14.27
C VAL A 316 1.35 1.79 13.88
N ARG A 317 1.37 0.70 14.65
CA ARG A 317 2.14 -0.50 14.29
C ARG A 317 1.66 -1.14 12.99
N LEU A 318 0.34 -1.18 12.73
CA LEU A 318 -0.19 -1.69 11.44
C LEU A 318 0.29 -0.86 10.24
N ALA A 319 0.50 0.44 10.42
CA ALA A 319 1.03 1.35 9.40
C ALA A 319 2.57 1.35 9.32
N THR A 320 3.27 0.65 10.20
CA THR A 320 4.75 0.64 10.28
C THR A 320 5.28 -0.79 10.38
N CYS A 321 5.62 -1.29 11.56
CA CYS A 321 6.33 -2.57 11.73
C CYS A 321 5.48 -3.80 11.34
N GLU A 322 4.18 -3.80 11.54
CA GLU A 322 3.31 -4.90 11.08
C GLU A 322 3.14 -4.84 9.56
N GLY A 323 3.06 -3.63 8.97
CA GLY A 323 3.14 -3.46 7.51
C GLY A 323 4.44 -4.00 6.93
N ALA A 324 5.58 -3.68 7.56
CA ALA A 324 6.88 -4.26 7.16
C ALA A 324 6.89 -5.79 7.24
N LYS A 325 6.33 -6.35 8.32
CA LYS A 325 6.22 -7.80 8.50
C LYS A 325 5.33 -8.45 7.43
N ALA A 326 4.21 -7.79 7.08
CA ALA A 326 3.32 -8.28 6.01
C ALA A 326 4.01 -8.32 4.64
N LEU A 327 5.01 -7.45 4.40
CA LEU A 327 5.82 -7.39 3.18
C LEU A 327 7.16 -8.13 3.28
N HIS A 328 7.44 -8.87 4.36
CA HIS A 328 8.72 -9.54 4.63
C HIS A 328 9.92 -8.58 4.68
N MET A 329 9.69 -7.34 5.09
CA MET A 329 10.69 -6.29 5.17
C MET A 329 11.05 -5.90 6.62
N GLU A 330 10.55 -6.63 7.61
CA GLU A 330 10.68 -6.31 9.04
C GLU A 330 12.14 -6.27 9.53
N LYS A 331 13.05 -6.91 8.82
CA LYS A 331 14.50 -6.86 9.11
C LYS A 331 15.17 -5.60 8.54
N THR A 332 14.50 -4.93 7.60
CA THR A 332 15.06 -3.82 6.84
C THR A 332 14.47 -2.47 7.28
N VAL A 333 13.15 -2.39 7.45
CA VAL A 333 12.40 -1.16 7.74
C VAL A 333 11.27 -1.39 8.76
N GLY A 334 10.47 -0.38 9.03
CA GLY A 334 9.24 -0.46 9.83
C GLY A 334 9.42 -0.20 11.33
N SER A 335 10.65 -0.12 11.81
CA SER A 335 10.96 0.31 13.19
C SER A 335 12.28 1.06 13.24
N LEU A 336 12.44 1.93 14.24
CA LEU A 336 13.71 2.61 14.50
C LEU A 336 14.57 1.68 15.36
N GLU A 337 15.51 1.00 14.73
CA GLU A 337 16.43 0.07 15.37
C GLU A 337 17.81 0.17 14.70
N PRO A 338 18.93 0.13 15.48
CA PRO A 338 20.26 0.08 14.90
C PRO A 338 20.42 -1.05 13.88
N GLY A 339 21.03 -0.73 12.74
CA GLY A 339 21.25 -1.66 11.62
C GLY A 339 20.13 -1.71 10.60
N LYS A 340 18.92 -1.17 10.86
CA LYS A 340 17.87 -1.00 9.86
C LYS A 340 18.12 0.20 8.98
N LYS A 341 17.47 0.23 7.82
CA LYS A 341 17.51 1.37 6.91
C LYS A 341 16.89 2.60 7.57
N ALA A 342 17.44 3.75 7.28
CA ALA A 342 16.97 5.03 7.80
C ALA A 342 15.77 5.54 6.98
N ASP A 343 14.68 4.79 7.03
CA ASP A 343 13.36 5.17 6.52
C ASP A 343 12.59 5.81 7.69
N ILE A 344 12.61 7.14 7.77
CA ILE A 344 12.22 7.91 8.96
C ILE A 344 11.31 9.06 8.55
N ILE A 345 10.30 9.34 9.36
CA ILE A 345 9.48 10.54 9.20
C ILE A 345 9.46 11.39 10.46
N LEU A 346 9.38 12.69 10.27
CA LEU A 346 9.14 13.69 11.30
C LEU A 346 7.75 14.28 11.10
N VAL A 347 6.89 14.13 12.11
CA VAL A 347 5.56 14.75 12.18
C VAL A 347 5.62 15.89 13.17
N GLU A 348 5.40 17.12 12.71
CA GLU A 348 5.43 18.30 13.57
C GLU A 348 4.19 18.37 14.48
N THR A 349 4.30 19.06 15.61
CA THR A 349 3.25 19.16 16.62
C THR A 349 2.82 20.60 16.91
N ASP A 350 3.30 21.57 16.15
CA ASP A 350 3.03 23.01 16.35
C ASP A 350 1.71 23.45 15.69
N SER A 351 1.19 22.69 14.71
CA SER A 351 -0.07 23.01 14.03
C SER A 351 -1.26 22.92 14.97
N VAL A 352 -2.29 23.73 14.70
CA VAL A 352 -3.50 23.87 15.52
C VAL A 352 -4.22 22.54 15.82
N ASN A 353 -4.15 21.58 14.90
CA ASN A 353 -4.76 20.25 15.06
C ASN A 353 -3.92 19.31 15.94
N MET A 354 -2.68 19.67 16.26
CA MET A 354 -1.76 18.82 17.04
C MET A 354 -1.64 19.28 18.51
N PHE A 355 -2.08 20.48 18.85
CA PHE A 355 -1.99 21.00 20.22
C PHE A 355 -3.32 20.87 20.97
N PRO A 356 -3.32 20.40 22.25
CA PRO A 356 -2.16 19.83 22.97
C PRO A 356 -1.89 18.36 22.61
N CYS A 357 -0.63 17.93 22.66
CA CYS A 357 -0.22 16.55 22.41
C CYS A 357 0.17 15.85 23.72
N TYR A 358 -0.75 15.11 24.35
CA TYR A 358 -0.49 14.34 25.57
C TYR A 358 -0.02 12.92 25.30
N ASP A 359 -0.49 12.30 24.22
CA ASP A 359 -0.11 10.97 23.75
C ASP A 359 0.20 11.04 22.25
N PRO A 360 1.46 10.84 21.86
CA PRO A 360 1.86 10.94 20.46
C PRO A 360 1.17 9.90 19.56
N TYR A 361 0.88 8.69 20.05
CA TYR A 361 0.16 7.69 19.25
C TYR A 361 -1.29 8.12 19.00
N SER A 362 -1.94 8.64 20.02
CA SER A 362 -3.30 9.18 19.90
C SER A 362 -3.33 10.37 18.95
N ALA A 363 -2.35 11.27 19.03
CA ALA A 363 -2.22 12.40 18.12
C ALA A 363 -2.05 11.95 16.67
N LEU A 364 -1.17 10.97 16.40
CA LEU A 364 -0.96 10.40 15.05
C LEU A 364 -2.23 9.80 14.46
N VAL A 365 -3.02 9.05 15.25
CA VAL A 365 -4.22 8.35 14.77
C VAL A 365 -5.42 9.28 14.60
N TYR A 366 -5.63 10.20 15.57
CA TYR A 366 -6.88 10.94 15.66
C TYR A 366 -6.79 12.42 15.28
N SER A 367 -5.60 13.00 15.31
CA SER A 367 -5.41 14.45 15.08
C SER A 367 -4.58 14.75 13.82
N ALA A 368 -3.50 14.03 13.62
CA ALA A 368 -2.58 14.27 12.52
C ALA A 368 -3.20 14.02 11.15
N ASN A 369 -2.61 14.63 10.13
CA ASN A 369 -2.91 14.45 8.72
C ASN A 369 -1.63 14.73 7.89
N PRO A 370 -1.60 14.51 6.57
CA PRO A 370 -0.40 14.72 5.75
C PRO A 370 0.26 16.08 5.90
N SER A 371 -0.51 17.14 6.18
CA SER A 371 0.08 18.49 6.35
C SER A 371 0.97 18.65 7.58
N ASN A 372 0.97 17.67 8.49
CA ASN A 372 1.86 17.63 9.65
C ASN A 372 3.19 16.92 9.38
N VAL A 373 3.36 16.25 8.23
CA VAL A 373 4.62 15.62 7.84
C VAL A 373 5.60 16.71 7.42
N ASP A 374 6.63 16.93 8.21
CA ASP A 374 7.66 17.93 7.94
C ASP A 374 8.81 17.36 7.11
N THR A 375 9.36 16.23 7.54
CA THR A 375 10.56 15.62 6.93
C THR A 375 10.37 14.13 6.71
N VAL A 376 10.86 13.64 5.57
CA VAL A 376 10.84 12.22 5.19
C VAL A 376 12.22 11.81 4.68
N LEU A 377 12.76 10.74 5.27
CA LEU A 377 13.98 10.08 4.81
C LEU A 377 13.67 8.69 4.32
N VAL A 378 14.31 8.28 3.23
CA VAL A 378 14.38 6.89 2.74
C VAL A 378 15.84 6.54 2.48
N ASN A 379 16.32 5.43 3.02
CA ASN A 379 17.73 5.07 2.98
C ASN A 379 18.65 6.24 3.41
N GLY A 380 18.29 6.95 4.48
CA GLY A 380 19.03 8.10 4.97
C GLY A 380 18.99 9.37 4.10
N ARG A 381 18.43 9.30 2.89
CA ARG A 381 18.28 10.46 1.99
C ARG A 381 17.05 11.27 2.33
N ILE A 382 17.19 12.57 2.52
CA ILE A 382 16.08 13.47 2.77
C ILE A 382 15.30 13.69 1.47
N LEU A 383 14.10 13.13 1.37
CA LEU A 383 13.21 13.27 0.21
C LEU A 383 12.20 14.40 0.38
N VAL A 384 11.75 14.63 1.61
CA VAL A 384 10.88 15.77 1.98
C VAL A 384 11.54 16.53 3.12
N ARG A 385 11.49 17.86 3.08
CA ARG A 385 11.93 18.73 4.17
C ARG A 385 11.11 20.01 4.17
N GLY A 386 10.63 20.43 5.33
CA GLY A 386 9.76 21.60 5.44
C GLY A 386 8.50 21.44 4.59
N LYS A 387 7.94 20.21 4.56
CA LYS A 387 6.70 19.88 3.82
C LYS A 387 6.83 20.00 2.29
N LYS A 388 8.05 19.92 1.75
CA LYS A 388 8.32 20.05 0.31
C LYS A 388 9.27 18.94 -0.17
N LEU A 389 8.99 18.42 -1.36
CA LEU A 389 9.89 17.50 -2.05
C LEU A 389 11.24 18.19 -2.30
N ARG A 390 12.34 17.46 -2.11
CA ARG A 390 13.70 17.98 -2.24
C ARG A 390 14.29 17.80 -3.64
N HIS A 391 13.89 16.75 -4.33
CA HIS A 391 14.51 16.35 -5.60
C HIS A 391 13.53 16.38 -6.78
N ALA A 392 12.32 16.90 -6.55
CA ALA A 392 11.29 17.01 -7.58
C ALA A 392 10.44 18.27 -7.35
N ASP A 393 9.93 18.84 -8.44
CA ASP A 393 8.98 19.94 -8.40
C ASP A 393 7.57 19.37 -8.62
N LEU A 394 6.77 19.35 -7.53
CA LEU A 394 5.39 18.84 -7.57
C LEU A 394 4.51 19.59 -8.59
N ARG A 395 4.77 20.89 -8.82
CA ARG A 395 4.02 21.68 -9.79
C ARG A 395 4.30 21.20 -11.21
N CYS A 396 5.59 21.00 -11.54
CA CYS A 396 5.97 20.46 -12.85
C CYS A 396 5.40 19.06 -13.06
N ILE A 397 5.49 18.16 -12.06
CA ILE A 397 4.90 16.81 -12.15
C ILE A 397 3.40 16.87 -12.42
N ARG A 398 2.68 17.78 -11.73
CA ARG A 398 1.24 17.98 -11.94
C ARG A 398 0.92 18.50 -13.34
N GLU A 399 1.66 19.50 -13.83
CA GLU A 399 1.48 20.08 -15.17
C GLU A 399 1.73 19.02 -16.26
N GLU A 400 2.80 18.23 -16.15
CA GLU A 400 3.08 17.13 -17.09
C GLU A 400 1.97 16.08 -17.12
N LEU A 401 1.42 15.71 -15.95
CA LEU A 401 0.30 14.77 -15.85
C LEU A 401 -0.96 15.37 -16.46
N ASP A 402 -1.28 16.61 -16.15
CA ASP A 402 -2.45 17.32 -16.65
C ASP A 402 -2.47 17.40 -18.19
N ASP A 403 -1.33 17.74 -18.78
CA ASP A 403 -1.13 17.76 -20.24
C ASP A 403 -1.32 16.38 -20.88
N ALA A 404 -0.88 15.31 -20.20
CA ALA A 404 -1.01 13.95 -20.71
C ALA A 404 -2.44 13.38 -20.60
N MET A 405 -3.29 13.95 -19.76
CA MET A 405 -4.66 13.45 -19.49
C MET A 405 -5.67 13.76 -20.59
N GLY A 406 -5.32 14.44 -21.67
CA GLY A 406 -6.28 14.86 -22.71
C GLY A 406 -7.08 13.71 -23.34
N ALA A 407 -6.42 12.60 -23.68
CA ALA A 407 -7.09 11.41 -24.23
C ALA A 407 -7.95 10.70 -23.14
N PHE A 408 -7.42 10.60 -21.94
CA PHE A 408 -8.13 10.03 -20.79
C PHE A 408 -9.45 10.78 -20.50
N ARG A 409 -9.42 12.12 -20.47
CA ARG A 409 -10.61 12.94 -20.25
C ARG A 409 -11.70 12.71 -21.31
N ARG A 410 -11.30 12.61 -22.59
CA ARG A 410 -12.27 12.27 -23.66
C ARG A 410 -12.88 10.88 -23.50
N ALA A 411 -12.08 9.90 -23.07
CA ALA A 411 -12.59 8.57 -22.78
C ALA A 411 -13.55 8.56 -21.58
N VAL A 412 -13.26 9.33 -20.53
CA VAL A 412 -14.17 9.49 -19.37
C VAL A 412 -15.55 9.97 -19.80
N GLU A 413 -15.63 10.99 -20.68
CA GLU A 413 -16.90 11.51 -21.17
C GLU A 413 -17.74 10.44 -21.88
N LYS A 414 -17.10 9.59 -22.67
CA LYS A 414 -17.75 8.46 -23.38
C LYS A 414 -18.37 7.44 -22.40
N TRP A 415 -17.63 7.09 -21.33
CA TRP A 415 -18.07 6.06 -20.36
C TRP A 415 -18.99 6.60 -19.27
N ARG A 416 -18.99 7.90 -19.02
CA ARG A 416 -19.77 8.55 -17.96
C ARG A 416 -21.28 8.47 -18.22
N PHE A 417 -21.71 8.39 -19.47
CA PHE A 417 -23.11 8.42 -19.90
C PHE A 417 -23.61 7.09 -20.46
N SER A 418 -22.81 6.05 -20.47
CA SER A 418 -23.18 4.69 -20.83
C SER A 418 -23.53 3.88 -19.57
#